data_7bff08e478b4fd657734b9b0589531a2
#
_entry.id   7bff08e478b4fd657734b9b0589531a2
#
_cell.length_a   1.000
_cell.length_b   1.000
_cell.length_c   1.000
_cell.angle_alpha   90.00
_cell.angle_beta   90.00
_cell.angle_gamma   90.00
#
_symmetry.space_group_name_H-M   'P 1'
#
loop_
_entity.id
_entity.type
_entity.pdbx_description
1 polymer ?
#
loop_
_entity_poly.entity_id
_entity_poly.type
_entity_poly.pdbx_seq_one_letter_code
_entity_poly.pdbx_strand_id
1 'polypeptide(L)'
;MARVQALQGSFVTGEISPRMQGNVLLESYKSSLATCLNYVVVPQGAVMRRPGTRYVTPTKNDSEVRLIPFNYGQGQSYVIEAGAAYFRFFTADGVLMDGASSSTPLEVSTDSDGDAVPYAVADLDGLDITQSADTLFLVHPSYRPYTLKRTGTYTWVFAKLDLKHGPFDPVNVSDTVLHVDMTSGTLDKDRMADIIQTSDYIDTTNERFSVTKHPFVNGQ
;
A
#
# COMPACT_ATOMS: atom_id res chain seq x y z
N MET A 1 33.77 -12.32 55.10
CA MET A 1 32.56 -11.67 54.56
C MET A 1 31.99 -12.59 53.47
N ALA A 2 30.75 -13.01 53.62
CA ALA A 2 30.10 -13.84 52.61
C ALA A 2 29.86 -12.98 51.32
N ARG A 3 30.32 -13.44 50.21
CA ARG A 3 30.13 -12.77 48.91
C ARG A 3 28.72 -13.12 48.44
N VAL A 4 27.81 -12.16 48.45
CA VAL A 4 26.47 -12.31 47.85
C VAL A 4 26.63 -12.19 46.34
N GLN A 5 26.34 -13.27 45.62
CA GLN A 5 26.24 -13.24 44.15
C GLN A 5 24.79 -13.06 43.76
N ALA A 6 24.49 -12.01 43.01
CA ALA A 6 23.19 -11.86 42.38
C ALA A 6 23.16 -12.78 41.14
N LEU A 7 22.22 -13.70 41.09
CA LEU A 7 21.99 -14.59 39.97
C LEU A 7 20.85 -14.03 39.10
N GLN A 8 21.13 -13.78 37.83
CA GLN A 8 20.10 -13.42 36.85
C GLN A 8 19.74 -14.67 36.03
N GLY A 9 18.57 -15.20 36.29
CA GLY A 9 18.14 -16.49 35.68
C GLY A 9 17.39 -16.36 34.35
N SER A 10 17.05 -15.14 33.93
CA SER A 10 16.27 -14.93 32.72
C SER A 10 16.51 -13.51 32.18
N PHE A 11 16.36 -13.36 30.87
CA PHE A 11 16.51 -12.09 30.15
C PHE A 11 15.26 -11.71 29.34
N VAL A 12 14.10 -12.25 29.71
CA VAL A 12 12.84 -12.13 28.95
C VAL A 12 12.43 -10.69 28.68
N THR A 13 12.74 -9.76 29.59
CA THR A 13 12.40 -8.35 29.42
C THR A 13 13.20 -7.66 28.30
N GLY A 14 14.36 -8.22 27.94
CA GLY A 14 15.24 -7.60 26.95
C GLY A 14 15.92 -6.33 27.45
N GLU A 15 16.21 -5.39 26.57
CA GLU A 15 16.85 -4.12 26.91
C GLU A 15 15.89 -3.17 27.60
N ILE A 16 16.30 -2.62 28.73
CA ILE A 16 15.53 -1.68 29.51
C ILE A 16 15.97 -0.23 29.19
N SER A 17 14.99 0.67 29.17
CA SER A 17 15.27 2.08 28.97
C SER A 17 16.28 2.63 30.01
N PRO A 18 17.25 3.47 29.61
CA PRO A 18 18.19 4.09 30.53
C PRO A 18 17.53 4.81 31.71
N ARG A 19 16.30 5.33 31.53
CA ARG A 19 15.54 6.00 32.59
C ARG A 19 15.04 5.04 33.66
N MET A 20 14.97 3.74 33.38
CA MET A 20 14.52 2.71 34.32
C MET A 20 15.68 1.93 34.93
N GLN A 21 16.90 2.20 34.51
CA GLN A 21 18.09 1.59 35.12
C GLN A 21 18.21 2.01 36.57
N GLY A 22 18.49 1.02 37.43
CA GLY A 22 18.57 1.23 38.89
C GLY A 22 17.22 1.13 39.63
N ASN A 23 16.09 0.99 38.95
CA ASN A 23 14.81 0.77 39.60
C ASN A 23 14.64 -0.70 40.01
N VAL A 24 15.27 -1.09 41.09
CA VAL A 24 15.24 -2.47 41.62
C VAL A 24 13.87 -2.92 42.15
N LEU A 25 12.94 -2.00 42.32
CA LEU A 25 11.56 -2.31 42.76
C LEU A 25 10.70 -2.81 41.58
N LEU A 26 11.14 -2.56 40.36
CA LEU A 26 10.45 -3.04 39.16
C LEU A 26 10.70 -4.56 39.00
N GLU A 27 9.64 -5.34 38.95
CA GLU A 27 9.74 -6.79 38.83
C GLU A 27 10.51 -7.22 37.57
N SER A 28 10.27 -6.55 36.45
CA SER A 28 10.96 -6.78 35.20
C SER A 28 12.45 -6.39 35.20
N TYR A 29 12.91 -5.59 36.19
CA TYR A 29 14.30 -5.19 36.30
C TYR A 29 15.26 -6.38 36.44
N LYS A 30 14.85 -7.39 37.20
CA LYS A 30 15.67 -8.60 37.45
C LYS A 30 15.88 -9.48 36.20
N SER A 31 15.01 -9.33 35.21
CA SER A 31 15.06 -10.07 33.93
C SER A 31 15.42 -9.16 32.75
N SER A 32 15.89 -7.96 33.01
CA SER A 32 16.27 -6.98 31.99
C SER A 32 17.78 -6.92 31.76
N LEU A 33 18.15 -6.38 30.61
CA LEU A 33 19.53 -6.08 30.22
C LEU A 33 19.73 -4.57 30.07
N ALA A 34 20.88 -4.06 30.47
CA ALA A 34 21.23 -2.66 30.25
C ALA A 34 21.50 -2.39 28.76
N THR A 35 22.02 -3.39 28.04
CA THR A 35 22.32 -3.31 26.60
C THR A 35 22.16 -4.69 25.97
N CYS A 36 21.46 -4.76 24.84
CA CYS A 36 21.21 -6.01 24.12
C CYS A 36 21.49 -5.84 22.61
N LEU A 37 22.73 -5.55 22.25
CA LEU A 37 23.16 -5.35 20.86
C LEU A 37 23.55 -6.67 20.20
N ASN A 38 23.02 -6.93 19.01
CA ASN A 38 23.25 -8.12 18.21
C ASN A 38 22.84 -9.46 18.86
N TYR A 39 21.94 -9.40 19.83
CA TYR A 39 21.32 -10.57 20.45
C TYR A 39 19.80 -10.52 20.31
N VAL A 40 19.18 -11.66 20.27
CA VAL A 40 17.73 -11.85 20.27
C VAL A 40 17.34 -12.53 21.56
N VAL A 41 16.37 -11.97 22.26
CA VAL A 41 15.81 -12.56 23.48
C VAL A 41 14.83 -13.66 23.09
N VAL A 42 14.98 -14.82 23.68
CA VAL A 42 14.10 -15.97 23.46
C VAL A 42 13.05 -16.01 24.56
N PRO A 43 11.79 -16.37 24.26
CA PRO A 43 10.70 -16.41 25.25
C PRO A 43 11.01 -17.29 26.47
N GLN A 44 11.91 -18.28 26.31
CA GLN A 44 12.35 -19.18 27.38
C GLN A 44 13.34 -18.54 28.36
N GLY A 45 13.69 -17.26 28.16
CA GLY A 45 14.54 -16.52 29.07
C GLY A 45 16.01 -16.40 28.69
N ALA A 46 16.45 -17.12 27.68
CA ALA A 46 17.82 -17.04 27.17
C ALA A 46 17.99 -15.88 26.18
N VAL A 47 19.23 -15.48 25.94
CA VAL A 47 19.62 -14.63 24.81
C VAL A 47 20.50 -15.42 23.86
N MET A 48 20.22 -15.30 22.58
CA MET A 48 20.99 -15.94 21.53
C MET A 48 21.55 -14.90 20.54
N ARG A 49 22.65 -15.20 19.93
CA ARG A 49 23.24 -14.32 18.91
C ARG A 49 22.29 -14.24 17.73
N ARG A 50 22.05 -13.04 17.22
CA ARG A 50 21.25 -12.87 16.00
C ARG A 50 21.88 -13.62 14.83
N PRO A 51 21.09 -14.13 13.89
CA PRO A 51 21.58 -14.69 12.63
C PRO A 51 22.44 -13.68 11.87
N GLY A 52 23.38 -14.17 11.10
CA GLY A 52 24.14 -13.37 10.15
C GLY A 52 23.25 -12.82 9.02
N THR A 53 23.73 -11.83 8.32
CA THR A 53 23.14 -11.30 7.09
C THR A 53 23.88 -11.85 5.88
N ARG A 54 23.15 -12.15 4.83
CA ARG A 54 23.70 -12.57 3.53
C ARG A 54 23.41 -11.45 2.52
N TYR A 55 24.41 -10.99 1.83
CA TYR A 55 24.22 -10.11 0.70
C TYR A 55 23.55 -10.90 -0.44
N VAL A 56 22.55 -10.30 -1.09
CA VAL A 56 21.81 -10.92 -2.19
C VAL A 56 22.16 -10.22 -3.51
N THR A 57 21.85 -8.93 -3.63
CA THR A 57 22.10 -8.13 -4.83
C THR A 57 22.02 -6.63 -4.49
N PRO A 58 22.58 -5.73 -5.29
CA PRO A 58 22.33 -4.31 -5.16
C PRO A 58 20.90 -3.98 -5.61
N THR A 59 20.39 -2.87 -5.14
CA THR A 59 19.16 -2.28 -5.66
C THR A 59 19.35 -1.80 -7.10
N LYS A 60 18.27 -1.64 -7.83
CA LYS A 60 18.35 -1.12 -9.21
C LYS A 60 18.92 0.30 -9.20
N ASN A 61 20.00 0.51 -9.98
CA ASN A 61 20.71 1.79 -10.09
C ASN A 61 21.25 2.34 -8.75
N ASP A 62 21.47 1.46 -7.77
CA ASP A 62 21.93 1.85 -6.43
C ASP A 62 21.04 2.92 -5.75
N SER A 63 19.75 2.87 -6.08
CA SER A 63 18.75 3.83 -5.61
C SER A 63 18.11 3.37 -4.31
N GLU A 64 17.56 4.31 -3.57
CA GLU A 64 16.73 4.03 -2.40
C GLU A 64 15.49 3.25 -2.80
N VAL A 65 15.12 2.26 -1.98
CA VAL A 65 13.98 1.38 -2.19
C VAL A 65 13.28 1.11 -0.88
N ARG A 66 12.01 0.74 -0.96
CA ARG A 66 11.26 0.22 0.18
C ARG A 66 11.07 -1.28 0.05
N LEU A 67 11.40 -2.03 1.10
CA LEU A 67 11.17 -3.47 1.16
C LEU A 67 9.83 -3.76 1.81
N ILE A 68 9.02 -4.55 1.13
CA ILE A 68 7.66 -4.91 1.54
C ILE A 68 7.58 -6.41 1.73
N PRO A 69 7.21 -6.91 2.93
CA PRO A 69 7.00 -8.33 3.13
C PRO A 69 5.70 -8.78 2.46
N PHE A 70 5.72 -9.96 1.84
CA PHE A 70 4.56 -10.59 1.23
C PHE A 70 4.52 -12.07 1.59
N ASN A 71 3.47 -12.50 2.29
CA ASN A 71 3.31 -13.88 2.75
C ASN A 71 2.19 -14.57 1.98
N TYR A 72 2.53 -15.57 1.18
CA TYR A 72 1.57 -16.31 0.37
C TYR A 72 1.00 -17.55 1.08
N GLY A 73 1.76 -18.18 1.95
CA GLY A 73 1.35 -19.41 2.64
C GLY A 73 2.37 -19.85 3.67
N GLN A 74 2.14 -21.02 4.28
CA GLN A 74 3.10 -21.57 5.24
C GLN A 74 4.42 -21.89 4.53
N GLY A 75 5.48 -21.17 4.91
CA GLY A 75 6.83 -21.37 4.36
C GLY A 75 7.08 -20.72 2.99
N GLN A 76 6.11 -20.00 2.42
CA GLN A 76 6.31 -19.26 1.18
C GLN A 76 6.14 -17.76 1.44
N SER A 77 7.25 -17.05 1.47
CA SER A 77 7.29 -15.62 1.64
C SER A 77 8.14 -14.98 0.54
N TYR A 78 7.74 -13.77 0.16
CA TYR A 78 8.48 -12.92 -0.75
C TYR A 78 8.85 -11.64 -0.02
N VAL A 79 9.91 -11.01 -0.47
CA VAL A 79 10.20 -9.62 -0.18
C VAL A 79 10.08 -8.87 -1.50
N ILE A 80 9.26 -7.85 -1.53
CA ILE A 80 9.05 -7.00 -2.70
C ILE A 80 9.91 -5.76 -2.52
N GLU A 81 10.78 -5.50 -3.47
CA GLU A 81 11.52 -4.25 -3.59
C GLU A 81 10.67 -3.27 -4.39
N ALA A 82 10.16 -2.25 -3.75
CA ALA A 82 9.50 -1.13 -4.39
C ALA A 82 10.53 -0.02 -4.61
N GLY A 83 10.77 0.30 -5.87
CA GLY A 83 11.67 1.38 -6.28
C GLY A 83 10.97 2.39 -7.18
N ALA A 84 11.72 3.34 -7.71
CA ALA A 84 11.21 4.34 -8.63
C ALA A 84 10.64 3.70 -9.90
N ALA A 85 9.32 3.71 -10.02
CA ALA A 85 8.56 3.17 -11.15
C ALA A 85 8.74 1.67 -11.40
N TYR A 86 9.05 0.86 -10.37
CA TYR A 86 9.15 -0.60 -10.54
C TYR A 86 8.92 -1.36 -9.23
N PHE A 87 8.63 -2.67 -9.38
CA PHE A 87 8.67 -3.67 -8.31
C PHE A 87 9.54 -4.84 -8.74
N ARG A 88 10.41 -5.34 -7.84
CA ARG A 88 11.16 -6.58 -7.97
C ARG A 88 10.86 -7.51 -6.82
N PHE A 89 11.09 -8.78 -7.01
CA PHE A 89 10.65 -9.82 -6.08
C PHE A 89 11.83 -10.67 -5.66
N PHE A 90 11.85 -11.00 -4.37
CA PHE A 90 12.86 -11.82 -3.75
C PHE A 90 12.23 -13.00 -3.01
N THR A 91 12.89 -14.13 -3.07
CA THR A 91 12.56 -15.32 -2.30
C THR A 91 13.71 -15.64 -1.33
N ALA A 92 13.59 -16.73 -0.57
CA ALA A 92 14.68 -17.22 0.28
C ALA A 92 15.96 -17.55 -0.54
N ASP A 93 15.82 -17.90 -1.81
CA ASP A 93 16.93 -18.25 -2.70
C ASP A 93 17.63 -17.04 -3.31
N GLY A 94 16.98 -15.89 -3.32
CA GLY A 94 17.50 -14.65 -3.88
C GLY A 94 16.48 -13.90 -4.75
N VAL A 95 16.98 -13.21 -5.75
CA VAL A 95 16.14 -12.46 -6.72
C VAL A 95 15.30 -13.44 -7.53
N LEU A 96 14.02 -13.17 -7.63
CA LEU A 96 13.13 -13.90 -8.54
C LEU A 96 13.41 -13.48 -9.98
N MET A 97 13.69 -14.45 -10.84
CA MET A 97 13.96 -14.21 -12.25
C MET A 97 12.67 -14.22 -13.08
N ASP A 98 12.70 -13.58 -14.22
CA ASP A 98 11.59 -13.55 -15.19
C ASP A 98 11.48 -14.90 -15.91
N GLY A 99 10.86 -15.87 -15.22
CA GLY A 99 10.75 -17.26 -15.65
C GLY A 99 11.90 -18.16 -15.18
N ALA A 100 11.66 -19.47 -15.23
CA ALA A 100 12.55 -20.48 -14.67
C ALA A 100 13.94 -20.57 -15.33
N SER A 101 14.08 -20.06 -16.56
CA SER A 101 15.33 -20.13 -17.35
C SER A 101 15.91 -18.77 -17.68
N SER A 102 15.35 -17.69 -17.15
CA SER A 102 15.81 -16.32 -17.43
C SER A 102 16.97 -15.96 -16.50
N SER A 103 17.86 -15.11 -16.99
CA SER A 103 18.90 -14.45 -16.18
C SER A 103 18.53 -13.00 -15.80
N THR A 104 17.33 -12.56 -16.22
CA THR A 104 16.83 -11.22 -15.95
C THR A 104 15.93 -11.22 -14.72
N PRO A 105 16.10 -10.32 -13.75
CA PRO A 105 15.19 -10.19 -12.63
C PRO A 105 13.75 -9.92 -13.08
N LEU A 106 12.80 -10.59 -12.42
CA LEU A 106 11.39 -10.30 -12.63
C LEU A 106 11.09 -8.89 -12.14
N GLU A 107 10.60 -8.06 -13.04
CA GLU A 107 10.28 -6.66 -12.76
C GLU A 107 8.89 -6.32 -13.29
N VAL A 108 8.10 -5.67 -12.45
CA VAL A 108 6.82 -5.08 -12.84
C VAL A 108 6.99 -3.57 -12.84
N SER A 109 6.95 -2.96 -14.03
CA SER A 109 7.15 -1.53 -14.24
C SER A 109 5.93 -0.83 -14.85
N THR A 110 4.92 -1.61 -15.26
CA THR A 110 3.67 -1.09 -15.83
C THR A 110 2.47 -1.72 -15.17
N ASP A 111 1.35 -1.04 -15.21
CA ASP A 111 0.07 -1.60 -14.80
C ASP A 111 -0.61 -2.42 -15.92
N SER A 112 -1.78 -2.96 -15.63
CA SER A 112 -2.57 -3.76 -16.58
C SER A 112 -3.03 -2.96 -17.82
N ASP A 113 -3.05 -1.65 -17.75
CA ASP A 113 -3.46 -0.76 -18.83
C ASP A 113 -2.24 -0.28 -19.66
N GLY A 114 -1.01 -0.63 -19.22
CA GLY A 114 0.25 -0.25 -19.85
C GLY A 114 0.83 1.06 -19.31
N ASP A 115 0.20 1.66 -18.31
CA ASP A 115 0.72 2.86 -17.66
C ASP A 115 1.88 2.51 -16.72
N ALA A 116 2.89 3.37 -16.66
CA ALA A 116 4.04 3.15 -15.77
C ALA A 116 3.60 3.16 -14.29
N VAL A 117 4.29 2.38 -13.45
CA VAL A 117 4.15 2.46 -11.99
C VAL A 117 4.41 3.91 -11.54
N PRO A 118 3.47 4.56 -10.84
CA PRO A 118 3.51 6.01 -10.67
C PRO A 118 4.45 6.50 -9.56
N TYR A 119 4.99 5.61 -8.74
CA TYR A 119 5.74 5.98 -7.53
C TYR A 119 7.17 6.40 -7.83
N ALA A 120 7.56 7.59 -7.37
CA ALA A 120 8.94 8.03 -7.32
C ALA A 120 9.59 7.61 -5.99
N VAL A 121 10.92 7.77 -5.86
CA VAL A 121 11.65 7.46 -4.61
C VAL A 121 11.04 8.18 -3.40
N ALA A 122 10.70 9.46 -3.55
CA ALA A 122 10.13 10.27 -2.47
C ALA A 122 8.75 9.80 -1.99
N ASP A 123 8.03 9.03 -2.82
CA ASP A 123 6.70 8.54 -2.50
C ASP A 123 6.72 7.21 -1.74
N LEU A 124 7.85 6.50 -1.76
CA LEU A 124 7.95 5.14 -1.23
C LEU A 124 7.66 5.06 0.27
N ASP A 125 8.09 6.04 1.04
CA ASP A 125 7.83 6.08 2.49
C ASP A 125 6.37 6.40 2.80
N GLY A 126 5.70 7.15 1.93
CA GLY A 126 4.29 7.52 2.04
C GLY A 126 3.30 6.42 1.62
N LEU A 127 3.79 5.29 1.11
CA LEU A 127 2.92 4.17 0.72
C LEU A 127 2.35 3.47 1.95
N ASP A 128 1.03 3.47 2.10
CA ASP A 128 0.33 2.57 3.01
C ASP A 128 0.02 1.26 2.32
N ILE A 129 0.28 0.16 3.02
CA ILE A 129 0.28 -1.17 2.42
C ILE A 129 -0.51 -2.13 3.30
N THR A 130 -1.42 -2.87 2.68
CA THR A 130 -2.11 -3.98 3.33
C THR A 130 -2.18 -5.18 2.40
N GLN A 131 -2.14 -6.38 2.97
CA GLN A 131 -2.20 -7.62 2.20
C GLN A 131 -3.46 -8.39 2.54
N SER A 132 -4.12 -8.92 1.52
CA SER A 132 -5.18 -9.90 1.66
C SER A 132 -4.93 -11.05 0.68
N ALA A 133 -4.67 -12.24 1.21
CA ALA A 133 -4.29 -13.42 0.42
C ALA A 133 -3.17 -13.08 -0.59
N ASP A 134 -3.40 -13.27 -1.88
CA ASP A 134 -2.44 -13.08 -2.96
C ASP A 134 -2.36 -11.65 -3.49
N THR A 135 -3.03 -10.71 -2.83
CA THR A 135 -3.13 -9.34 -3.30
C THR A 135 -2.60 -8.39 -2.24
N LEU A 136 -1.68 -7.53 -2.66
CA LEU A 136 -1.19 -6.40 -1.92
C LEU A 136 -1.93 -5.16 -2.39
N PHE A 137 -2.51 -4.41 -1.46
CA PHE A 137 -3.14 -3.13 -1.71
C PHE A 137 -2.16 -2.02 -1.38
N LEU A 138 -1.98 -1.10 -2.30
CA LEU A 138 -1.08 0.04 -2.18
C LEU A 138 -1.90 1.32 -2.26
N VAL A 139 -1.76 2.15 -1.24
CA VAL A 139 -2.45 3.44 -1.15
C VAL A 139 -1.43 4.54 -0.88
N HIS A 140 -1.60 5.67 -1.55
CA HIS A 140 -0.76 6.84 -1.36
C HIS A 140 -1.62 8.10 -1.50
N PRO A 141 -1.37 9.18 -0.72
CA PRO A 141 -2.18 10.40 -0.76
C PRO A 141 -2.28 11.06 -2.13
N SER A 142 -1.23 10.96 -2.95
CA SER A 142 -1.14 11.62 -4.27
C SER A 142 -1.58 10.75 -5.43
N TYR A 143 -1.81 9.46 -5.22
CA TYR A 143 -2.13 8.51 -6.28
C TYR A 143 -3.40 7.74 -5.95
N ARG A 144 -4.10 7.30 -6.98
CA ARG A 144 -5.22 6.39 -6.81
C ARG A 144 -4.74 5.05 -6.19
N PRO A 145 -5.60 4.32 -5.49
CA PRO A 145 -5.26 3.01 -4.98
C PRO A 145 -4.91 2.02 -6.09
N TYR A 146 -3.89 1.21 -5.85
CA TYR A 146 -3.45 0.13 -6.74
C TYR A 146 -3.43 -1.21 -6.02
N THR A 147 -3.42 -2.26 -6.79
CA THR A 147 -3.22 -3.64 -6.33
C THR A 147 -2.03 -4.25 -7.02
N LEU A 148 -1.23 -5.00 -6.27
CA LEU A 148 -0.18 -5.86 -6.81
C LEU A 148 -0.55 -7.30 -6.44
N LYS A 149 -0.97 -8.06 -7.45
CA LYS A 149 -1.49 -9.41 -7.28
C LYS A 149 -0.51 -10.44 -7.82
N ARG A 150 -0.23 -11.45 -7.01
CA ARG A 150 0.49 -12.63 -7.44
C ARG A 150 -0.49 -13.59 -8.13
N THR A 151 -0.24 -13.94 -9.38
CA THR A 151 -1.05 -14.89 -10.15
C THR A 151 -0.31 -16.21 -10.40
N GLY A 152 1.00 -16.24 -10.19
CA GLY A 152 1.82 -17.43 -10.34
C GLY A 152 3.20 -17.23 -9.71
N THR A 153 4.06 -18.24 -9.77
CA THR A 153 5.41 -18.15 -9.21
C THR A 153 6.22 -17.02 -9.82
N TYR A 154 6.09 -16.83 -11.13
CA TYR A 154 6.82 -15.81 -11.90
C TYR A 154 5.89 -14.76 -12.51
N THR A 155 4.64 -14.69 -12.04
CA THR A 155 3.65 -13.80 -12.66
C THR A 155 2.98 -12.93 -11.62
N TRP A 156 3.15 -11.64 -11.78
CA TRP A 156 2.58 -10.60 -10.95
C TRP A 156 1.88 -9.57 -11.81
N VAL A 157 0.76 -9.07 -11.33
CA VAL A 157 -0.05 -8.07 -12.03
C VAL A 157 -0.21 -6.86 -11.13
N PHE A 158 0.25 -5.72 -11.60
CA PHE A 158 -0.04 -4.42 -11.00
C PHE A 158 -1.23 -3.82 -11.72
N ALA A 159 -2.23 -3.36 -11.00
CA ALA A 159 -3.46 -2.84 -11.57
C ALA A 159 -4.08 -1.76 -10.70
N LYS A 160 -4.80 -0.86 -11.33
CA LYS A 160 -5.64 0.11 -10.65
C LYS A 160 -6.72 -0.62 -9.85
N LEU A 161 -6.96 -0.22 -8.61
CA LEU A 161 -8.04 -0.80 -7.81
C LEU A 161 -9.38 -0.37 -8.39
N ASP A 162 -10.17 -1.36 -8.81
CA ASP A 162 -11.55 -1.15 -9.23
C ASP A 162 -12.46 -1.09 -7.99
N LEU A 163 -12.75 0.12 -7.56
CA LEU A 163 -13.67 0.37 -6.45
C LEU A 163 -15.10 0.30 -6.98
N LYS A 164 -15.76 -0.79 -6.68
CA LYS A 164 -17.21 -0.88 -6.91
C LYS A 164 -17.91 0.01 -5.89
N HIS A 165 -18.35 1.15 -6.37
CA HIS A 165 -19.21 2.01 -5.57
C HIS A 165 -20.60 1.37 -5.49
N GLY A 166 -21.14 1.27 -4.31
CA GLY A 166 -22.52 0.76 -4.14
C GLY A 166 -22.89 0.52 -2.68
N PRO A 167 -24.14 0.25 -2.39
CA PRO A 167 -25.27 0.12 -3.31
C PRO A 167 -25.77 1.49 -3.76
N PHE A 168 -25.69 1.74 -5.04
CA PHE A 168 -26.41 2.83 -5.67
C PHE A 168 -27.80 2.33 -6.09
N ASP A 169 -28.70 3.26 -6.30
CA ASP A 169 -29.93 2.95 -7.02
C ASP A 169 -29.59 2.29 -8.37
N PRO A 170 -30.46 1.46 -8.91
CA PRO A 170 -30.25 0.87 -10.23
C PRO A 170 -29.86 1.96 -11.21
N VAL A 171 -28.88 1.64 -12.09
CA VAL A 171 -28.46 2.58 -13.13
C VAL A 171 -29.71 3.15 -13.78
N ASN A 172 -29.85 4.47 -13.76
CA ASN A 172 -30.96 5.12 -14.43
C ASN A 172 -30.91 4.77 -15.92
N VAL A 173 -31.77 3.87 -16.34
CA VAL A 173 -31.95 3.45 -17.74
C VAL A 173 -32.97 4.32 -18.46
N SER A 174 -33.55 5.30 -17.78
CA SER A 174 -34.37 6.32 -18.44
C SER A 174 -33.43 7.23 -19.25
N ASP A 175 -33.93 7.67 -20.39
CA ASP A 175 -33.24 8.61 -21.26
C ASP A 175 -33.13 10.04 -20.68
N THR A 176 -33.25 10.15 -19.37
CA THR A 176 -33.27 11.44 -18.67
C THR A 176 -31.92 11.73 -18.04
N VAL A 177 -31.29 12.79 -18.43
CA VAL A 177 -29.97 13.23 -17.97
C VAL A 177 -30.11 14.55 -17.24
N LEU A 178 -29.37 14.71 -16.15
CA LEU A 178 -29.31 16.00 -15.46
C LEU A 178 -28.54 17.02 -16.27
N HIS A 179 -29.12 18.19 -16.42
CA HIS A 179 -28.54 19.31 -17.17
C HIS A 179 -28.27 20.52 -16.29
N VAL A 180 -27.15 21.15 -16.54
CA VAL A 180 -26.84 22.46 -15.95
C VAL A 180 -26.85 23.50 -17.08
N ASP A 181 -27.77 24.44 -17.05
CA ASP A 181 -27.80 25.51 -18.02
C ASP A 181 -26.76 26.58 -17.65
N MET A 182 -25.80 26.77 -18.50
CA MET A 182 -24.78 27.79 -18.38
C MET A 182 -25.17 28.97 -19.29
N THR A 183 -26.09 29.77 -18.86
CA THR A 183 -26.45 31.00 -19.56
C THR A 183 -25.40 32.07 -19.24
N SER A 184 -24.73 32.60 -20.23
CA SER A 184 -23.73 33.68 -20.13
C SER A 184 -22.45 33.38 -19.35
N GLY A 185 -21.97 32.16 -19.32
CA GLY A 185 -20.67 31.78 -18.71
C GLY A 185 -20.63 31.85 -17.18
N THR A 186 -21.79 32.05 -16.54
CA THR A 186 -21.90 32.04 -15.08
C THR A 186 -22.88 30.95 -14.67
N LEU A 187 -22.47 30.08 -13.78
CA LEU A 187 -23.37 29.10 -13.14
C LEU A 187 -24.42 29.88 -12.33
N ASP A 188 -25.66 29.83 -12.77
CA ASP A 188 -26.77 30.32 -11.97
C ASP A 188 -27.05 29.32 -10.84
N LYS A 189 -26.59 29.64 -9.63
CA LYS A 189 -26.70 28.77 -8.45
C LYS A 189 -28.17 28.53 -8.03
N ASP A 190 -29.07 29.35 -8.49
CA ASP A 190 -30.48 29.28 -8.11
C ASP A 190 -31.29 28.41 -9.09
N ARG A 191 -30.68 28.03 -10.21
CA ARG A 191 -31.27 27.07 -11.14
C ARG A 191 -30.71 25.70 -10.89
N MET A 192 -31.46 24.90 -10.17
CA MET A 192 -31.20 23.48 -10.03
C MET A 192 -31.18 22.81 -11.40
N ALA A 193 -30.39 21.77 -11.53
CA ALA A 193 -30.28 21.06 -12.77
C ALA A 193 -31.63 20.58 -13.31
N ASP A 194 -31.89 20.90 -14.55
CA ASP A 194 -33.05 20.40 -15.30
C ASP A 194 -32.77 18.95 -15.76
N ILE A 195 -33.82 18.18 -15.94
CA ILE A 195 -33.69 16.80 -16.41
C ILE A 195 -33.69 16.80 -17.94
N ILE A 196 -32.59 16.31 -18.50
CA ILE A 196 -32.39 16.21 -19.95
C ILE A 196 -32.94 14.85 -20.44
N GLN A 197 -33.63 14.89 -21.58
CA GLN A 197 -34.08 13.69 -22.28
C GLN A 197 -33.13 13.31 -23.41
N THR A 198 -33.27 12.13 -23.99
CA THR A 198 -32.44 11.63 -25.10
C THR A 198 -32.45 12.49 -26.36
N SER A 199 -33.50 13.29 -26.53
CA SER A 199 -33.56 14.29 -27.63
C SER A 199 -32.66 15.50 -27.41
N ASP A 200 -32.13 15.63 -26.22
CA ASP A 200 -31.29 16.75 -25.84
C ASP A 200 -29.84 16.40 -26.06
N TYR A 201 -29.00 17.36 -26.33
CA TYR A 201 -27.62 17.15 -26.65
C TYR A 201 -26.72 18.25 -26.06
N ILE A 202 -25.45 17.92 -25.94
CA ILE A 202 -24.41 18.88 -25.57
C ILE A 202 -23.95 19.59 -26.83
N ASP A 203 -24.20 20.89 -26.91
CA ASP A 203 -23.64 21.72 -27.97
C ASP A 203 -22.23 22.20 -27.57
N THR A 204 -21.23 21.46 -28.01
CA THR A 204 -19.81 21.75 -27.73
C THR A 204 -19.31 23.02 -28.42
N THR A 205 -20.03 23.52 -29.43
CA THR A 205 -19.62 24.72 -30.17
C THR A 205 -19.95 26.01 -29.40
N ASN A 206 -21.07 25.97 -28.66
CA ASN A 206 -21.53 27.10 -27.87
C ASN A 206 -21.40 26.85 -26.36
N GLU A 207 -20.77 25.78 -25.96
CA GLU A 207 -20.64 25.34 -24.54
C GLU A 207 -22.00 25.30 -23.81
N ARG A 208 -23.01 24.80 -24.48
CA ARG A 208 -24.39 24.75 -24.00
C ARG A 208 -24.90 23.32 -23.98
N PHE A 209 -25.80 23.09 -23.03
CA PHE A 209 -26.66 21.94 -23.04
C PHE A 209 -28.04 22.36 -23.54
N SER A 210 -28.67 21.57 -24.38
CA SER A 210 -30.00 21.84 -24.91
C SER A 210 -31.02 20.90 -24.28
N VAL A 211 -32.07 21.42 -23.72
CA VAL A 211 -33.16 20.66 -23.09
C VAL A 211 -34.46 20.96 -23.81
N THR A 212 -35.11 19.94 -24.33
CA THR A 212 -36.34 20.06 -25.07
C THR A 212 -37.58 20.13 -24.17
N LYS A 213 -37.53 19.39 -23.06
CA LYS A 213 -38.59 19.37 -22.04
C LYS A 213 -38.00 19.15 -20.67
N HIS A 214 -38.52 19.86 -19.67
CA HIS A 214 -38.21 19.62 -18.27
C HIS A 214 -39.50 19.55 -17.43
N PRO A 215 -39.56 18.75 -16.38
CA PRO A 215 -40.76 18.54 -15.58
C PRO A 215 -41.02 19.65 -14.56
N PHE A 216 -40.09 20.61 -14.40
CA PHE A 216 -40.22 21.66 -13.42
C PHE A 216 -40.96 22.85 -14.01
N VAL A 217 -41.96 23.34 -13.26
CA VAL A 217 -42.72 24.55 -13.59
C VAL A 217 -41.97 25.75 -13.02
N ASN A 218 -41.90 26.83 -13.78
CA ASN A 218 -41.30 28.08 -13.31
C ASN A 218 -41.87 28.47 -11.95
N GLY A 219 -41.04 28.52 -10.91
CA GLY A 219 -41.40 28.97 -9.58
C GLY A 219 -41.42 27.89 -8.47
N GLN A 220 -40.92 26.67 -8.75
CA GLN A 220 -40.65 25.67 -7.69
C GLN A 220 -39.15 25.48 -7.47
#